data_c31550b8f0897af009a753aa16850249
#
_entry.id   c31550b8f0897af009a753aa16850249
#
_cell.length_a   1.000
_cell.length_b   1.000
_cell.length_c   1.000
_cell.angle_alpha   90.00
_cell.angle_beta   90.00
_cell.angle_gamma   90.00
#
_symmetry.space_group_name_H-M   'P 1'
#
loop_
_entity.id
_entity.type
_entity.pdbx_description
1 polymer ?
#
loop_
_entity_poly.entity_id
_entity_poly.type
_entity_poly.pdbx_seq_one_letter_code
_entity_poly.pdbx_strand_id
1 'polypeptide(L)'
;MSQASVLSDADIRRVFRVIETTRYAERNRVAFVLSIYAGMRVGEIAALRVSDVINRYGEVRSEIKLSADQTKGAKGRTVILSRRIRAEIGLYAKSRPSRHPGSPLIFSQRSRQGFSALTLSMLFKEIYEIAGIRTSSHSGRRTFATRLNAKGIGMKTIQRLMGHQHISTTALYCEVSDDLLRNAVELV
;
A
#
# COMPACT_ATOMS: atom_id res chain seq x y z
N MET A 1 -11.98 18.56 4.42
CA MET A 1 -11.95 17.08 4.32
C MET A 1 -11.17 16.56 5.51
N SER A 2 -11.76 15.69 6.32
CA SER A 2 -11.04 15.11 7.47
C SER A 2 -9.85 14.27 6.97
N GLN A 3 -8.76 14.37 7.69
CA GLN A 3 -7.53 13.62 7.38
C GLN A 3 -7.80 12.11 7.57
N ALA A 4 -7.29 11.25 6.67
CA ALA A 4 -7.43 9.79 6.81
C ALA A 4 -6.88 9.31 8.15
N SER A 5 -7.57 8.42 8.86
CA SER A 5 -7.11 7.92 10.16
C SER A 5 -5.93 6.95 10.03
N VAL A 6 -5.10 6.88 11.06
CA VAL A 6 -4.08 5.83 11.22
C VAL A 6 -4.79 4.58 11.76
N LEU A 7 -4.49 3.42 11.16
CA LEU A 7 -5.07 2.16 11.57
C LEU A 7 -4.26 1.54 12.71
N SER A 8 -4.94 1.19 13.80
CA SER A 8 -4.36 0.38 14.89
C SER A 8 -4.11 -1.07 14.43
N ASP A 9 -3.37 -1.84 15.22
CA ASP A 9 -3.20 -3.28 14.94
C ASP A 9 -4.54 -4.05 15.03
N ALA A 10 -5.45 -3.62 15.90
CA ALA A 10 -6.78 -4.17 15.99
C ALA A 10 -7.60 -3.89 14.73
N ASP A 11 -7.52 -2.67 14.19
CA ASP A 11 -8.18 -2.28 12.94
C ASP A 11 -7.67 -3.11 11.76
N ILE A 12 -6.35 -3.25 11.65
CA ILE A 12 -5.72 -4.04 10.59
C ILE A 12 -6.19 -5.50 10.65
N ARG A 13 -6.26 -6.10 11.84
CA ARG A 13 -6.78 -7.47 12.01
C ARG A 13 -8.24 -7.56 11.59
N ARG A 14 -9.09 -6.56 11.93
CA ARG A 14 -10.50 -6.53 11.50
C ARG A 14 -10.61 -6.43 9.98
N VAL A 15 -9.82 -5.56 9.35
CA VAL A 15 -9.79 -5.43 7.88
C VAL A 15 -9.41 -6.75 7.22
N PHE A 16 -8.38 -7.44 7.69
CA PHE A 16 -8.00 -8.74 7.14
C PHE A 16 -9.10 -9.78 7.28
N ARG A 17 -9.79 -9.85 8.42
CA ARG A 17 -10.95 -10.75 8.61
C ARG A 17 -12.08 -10.44 7.63
N VAL A 18 -12.40 -9.17 7.42
CA VAL A 18 -13.39 -8.77 6.40
C VAL A 18 -12.94 -9.17 5.01
N ILE A 19 -11.68 -8.94 4.67
CA ILE A 19 -11.13 -9.33 3.36
C ILE A 19 -11.29 -10.84 3.13
N GLU A 20 -11.07 -11.68 4.12
CA GLU A 20 -11.20 -13.15 4.05
C GLU A 20 -12.62 -13.60 3.71
N THR A 21 -13.65 -12.82 4.05
CA THR A 21 -15.04 -13.11 3.70
C THR A 21 -15.45 -12.61 2.30
N THR A 22 -14.59 -11.85 1.63
CA THR A 22 -14.91 -11.31 0.29
C THR A 22 -14.68 -12.36 -0.80
N ARG A 23 -15.48 -12.31 -1.88
CA ARG A 23 -15.37 -13.21 -3.03
C ARG A 23 -13.96 -13.30 -3.64
N TYR A 24 -13.15 -12.25 -3.53
CA TYR A 24 -11.78 -12.18 -4.07
C TYR A 24 -10.79 -11.87 -2.96
N ALA A 25 -10.83 -12.66 -1.91
CA ALA A 25 -10.05 -12.45 -0.68
C ALA A 25 -8.56 -12.23 -0.96
N GLU A 26 -7.91 -13.08 -1.74
CA GLU A 26 -6.48 -13.00 -2.02
C GLU A 26 -6.12 -11.74 -2.82
N ARG A 27 -6.93 -11.37 -3.81
CA ARG A 27 -6.77 -10.13 -4.57
C ARG A 27 -6.87 -8.90 -3.67
N ASN A 28 -7.93 -8.83 -2.85
CA ASN A 28 -8.20 -7.72 -1.95
C ASN A 28 -7.10 -7.64 -0.88
N ARG A 29 -6.63 -8.79 -0.41
CA ARG A 29 -5.54 -8.90 0.55
C ARG A 29 -4.24 -8.31 0.00
N VAL A 30 -3.83 -8.67 -1.21
CA VAL A 30 -2.64 -8.11 -1.84
C VAL A 30 -2.77 -6.61 -2.05
N ALA A 31 -3.92 -6.11 -2.52
CA ALA A 31 -4.14 -4.68 -2.67
C ALA A 31 -3.99 -3.93 -1.32
N PHE A 32 -4.56 -4.47 -0.25
CA PHE A 32 -4.45 -3.89 1.09
C PHE A 32 -3.02 -3.98 1.65
N VAL A 33 -2.33 -5.11 1.47
CA VAL A 33 -0.93 -5.32 1.85
C VAL A 33 0.00 -4.30 1.18
N LEU A 34 -0.18 -4.04 -0.11
CA LEU A 34 0.59 -3.02 -0.85
C LEU A 34 0.34 -1.61 -0.30
N SER A 35 -0.89 -1.30 0.12
CA SER A 35 -1.20 -0.01 0.72
C SER A 35 -0.56 0.15 2.10
N ILE A 36 -0.73 -0.84 3.00
CA ILE A 36 -0.36 -0.69 4.42
C ILE A 36 1.10 -1.03 4.73
N TYR A 37 1.74 -1.91 3.95
CA TYR A 37 3.13 -2.35 4.21
C TYR A 37 4.14 -1.87 3.17
N ALA A 38 3.69 -1.37 2.01
CA ALA A 38 4.55 -0.73 1.02
C ALA A 38 4.24 0.76 0.82
N GLY A 39 3.22 1.29 1.49
CA GLY A 39 2.83 2.69 1.43
C GLY A 39 2.39 3.15 0.03
N MET A 40 1.88 2.25 -0.82
CA MET A 40 1.45 2.59 -2.17
C MET A 40 0.13 3.37 -2.17
N ARG A 41 -0.01 4.30 -3.12
CA ARG A 41 -1.29 4.96 -3.39
C ARG A 41 -2.23 4.00 -4.11
N VAL A 42 -3.53 4.15 -3.86
CA VAL A 42 -4.55 3.32 -4.52
C VAL A 42 -4.45 3.38 -6.06
N GLY A 43 -4.17 4.54 -6.62
CA GLY A 43 -3.95 4.69 -8.06
C GLY A 43 -2.72 3.93 -8.57
N GLU A 44 -1.63 3.93 -7.81
CA GLU A 44 -0.42 3.15 -8.12
C GLU A 44 -0.71 1.65 -8.09
N ILE A 45 -1.46 1.19 -7.07
CA ILE A 45 -1.86 -0.22 -6.94
C ILE A 45 -2.77 -0.64 -8.11
N ALA A 46 -3.73 0.21 -8.48
CA ALA A 46 -4.65 -0.04 -9.59
C ALA A 46 -3.93 -0.12 -10.95
N ALA A 47 -2.86 0.66 -11.12
CA ALA A 47 -2.08 0.72 -12.36
C ALA A 47 -1.06 -0.43 -12.53
N LEU A 48 -0.80 -1.22 -11.48
CA LEU A 48 0.18 -2.31 -11.54
C LEU A 48 -0.19 -3.37 -12.58
N ARG A 49 0.81 -3.76 -13.35
CA ARG A 49 0.77 -4.93 -14.25
C ARG A 49 1.53 -6.11 -13.62
N VAL A 50 1.25 -7.31 -14.11
CA VAL A 50 1.97 -8.53 -13.66
C VAL A 50 3.46 -8.37 -13.84
N SER A 51 3.91 -7.87 -14.99
CA SER A 51 5.32 -7.65 -15.32
C SER A 51 6.04 -6.67 -14.40
N ASP A 52 5.31 -5.74 -13.75
CA ASP A 52 5.92 -4.81 -12.80
C ASP A 52 6.38 -5.52 -11.53
N VAL A 53 5.70 -6.61 -11.17
CA VAL A 53 5.84 -7.29 -9.88
C VAL A 53 6.43 -8.68 -10.00
N ILE A 54 6.17 -9.40 -11.11
CA ILE A 54 6.64 -10.75 -11.36
C ILE A 54 7.60 -10.73 -12.54
N ASN A 55 8.79 -11.32 -12.37
CA ASN A 55 9.78 -11.40 -13.42
C ASN A 55 9.46 -12.52 -14.43
N ARG A 56 10.26 -12.62 -15.50
CA ARG A 56 10.09 -13.64 -16.56
C ARG A 56 10.24 -15.09 -16.07
N TYR A 57 10.82 -15.29 -14.89
CA TYR A 57 10.99 -16.61 -14.26
C TYR A 57 9.84 -16.97 -13.31
N GLY A 58 8.83 -16.08 -13.18
CA GLY A 58 7.68 -16.27 -12.27
C GLY A 58 7.95 -15.89 -10.82
N GLU A 59 9.09 -15.26 -10.53
CA GLU A 59 9.47 -14.84 -9.19
C GLU A 59 8.98 -13.41 -8.88
N VAL A 60 8.59 -13.17 -7.64
CA VAL A 60 8.21 -11.83 -7.20
C VAL A 60 9.47 -10.98 -7.00
N ARG A 61 9.52 -9.84 -7.66
CA ARG A 61 10.63 -8.88 -7.57
C ARG A 61 10.80 -8.36 -6.14
N SER A 62 12.00 -7.94 -5.78
CA SER A 62 12.28 -7.25 -4.52
C SER A 62 11.86 -5.78 -4.53
N GLU A 63 11.66 -5.22 -5.71
CA GLU A 63 11.23 -3.83 -5.90
C GLU A 63 10.32 -3.70 -7.12
N ILE A 64 9.43 -2.71 -7.09
CA ILE A 64 8.58 -2.31 -8.22
C ILE A 64 9.06 -0.94 -8.71
N LYS A 65 9.37 -0.83 -9.99
CA LYS A 65 9.70 0.43 -10.65
C LYS A 65 8.43 0.98 -11.32
N LEU A 66 7.78 1.93 -10.65
CA LEU A 66 6.62 2.62 -11.19
C LEU A 66 7.08 3.66 -12.23
N SER A 67 6.50 3.61 -13.41
CA SER A 67 6.70 4.60 -14.46
C SER A 67 5.96 5.92 -14.17
N ALA A 68 6.23 6.94 -14.94
CA ALA A 68 5.62 8.26 -14.75
C ALA A 68 4.09 8.25 -14.88
N ASP A 69 3.57 7.46 -15.84
CA ASP A 69 2.13 7.29 -16.08
C ASP A 69 1.40 6.51 -14.99
N GLN A 70 2.12 5.68 -14.21
CA GLN A 70 1.57 4.96 -13.06
C GLN A 70 1.53 5.80 -11.78
N THR A 71 2.08 7.01 -11.78
CA THR A 71 2.18 7.85 -10.57
C THR A 71 1.47 9.19 -10.72
N LYS A 72 0.87 9.66 -9.64
CA LYS A 72 0.34 11.04 -9.60
C LYS A 72 1.50 12.03 -9.59
N GLY A 73 1.58 12.89 -10.60
CA GLY A 73 2.63 13.92 -10.73
C GLY A 73 3.75 13.54 -11.70
N ALA A 74 3.52 12.53 -12.55
CA ALA A 74 4.36 12.16 -13.70
C ALA A 74 5.87 11.98 -13.39
N LYS A 75 6.21 11.52 -12.18
CA LYS A 75 7.57 11.13 -11.80
C LYS A 75 7.55 9.68 -11.32
N GLY A 76 8.29 8.82 -12.01
CA GLY A 76 8.47 7.44 -11.60
C GLY A 76 9.07 7.34 -10.18
N ARG A 77 8.81 6.21 -9.51
CA ARG A 77 9.43 5.89 -8.23
C ARG A 77 9.63 4.39 -8.05
N THR A 78 10.56 4.03 -7.18
CA THR A 78 10.76 2.64 -6.77
C THR A 78 10.04 2.37 -5.45
N VAL A 79 9.34 1.23 -5.39
CA VAL A 79 8.68 0.71 -4.20
C VAL A 79 9.42 -0.55 -3.76
N ILE A 80 9.96 -0.55 -2.54
CA ILE A 80 10.69 -1.70 -1.98
C ILE A 80 9.68 -2.68 -1.37
N LEU A 81 9.81 -3.96 -1.71
CA LEU A 81 8.96 -5.03 -1.22
C LEU A 81 9.66 -5.86 -0.15
N SER A 82 9.13 -5.87 1.07
CA SER A 82 9.61 -6.75 2.13
C SER A 82 9.37 -8.24 1.80
N ARG A 83 10.06 -9.14 2.49
CA ARG A 83 9.85 -10.60 2.35
C ARG A 83 8.37 -10.97 2.56
N ARG A 84 7.71 -10.36 3.54
CA ARG A 84 6.28 -10.56 3.82
C ARG A 84 5.40 -10.19 2.63
N ILE A 85 5.60 -9.01 2.05
CA ILE A 85 4.82 -8.55 0.89
C ILE A 85 5.04 -9.49 -0.30
N ARG A 86 6.28 -9.90 -0.54
CA ARG A 86 6.60 -10.83 -1.64
C ARG A 86 5.92 -12.20 -1.47
N ALA A 87 5.86 -12.72 -0.25
CA ALA A 87 5.16 -13.97 0.04
C ALA A 87 3.65 -13.86 -0.26
N GLU A 88 2.99 -12.78 0.17
CA GLU A 88 1.57 -12.53 -0.11
C GLU A 88 1.29 -12.41 -1.62
N ILE A 89 2.13 -11.70 -2.34
CA ILE A 89 2.02 -11.59 -3.80
C ILE A 89 2.24 -12.95 -4.47
N GLY A 90 3.21 -13.73 -4.00
CA GLY A 90 3.52 -15.06 -4.53
C GLY A 90 2.36 -16.05 -4.36
N LEU A 91 1.66 -16.00 -3.23
CA LEU A 91 0.44 -16.79 -3.01
C LEU A 91 -0.65 -16.38 -3.99
N TYR A 92 -0.95 -15.10 -4.08
CA TYR A 92 -1.94 -14.58 -5.01
C TYR A 92 -1.62 -14.86 -6.49
N ALA A 93 -0.34 -14.82 -6.86
CA ALA A 93 0.09 -15.10 -8.24
C ALA A 93 -0.26 -16.53 -8.70
N LYS A 94 -0.41 -17.48 -7.76
CA LYS A 94 -0.79 -18.87 -8.07
C LYS A 94 -2.27 -19.02 -8.37
N SER A 95 -3.12 -18.23 -7.73
CA SER A 95 -4.60 -18.32 -7.81
C SER A 95 -5.24 -17.34 -8.79
N ARG A 96 -4.48 -16.38 -9.31
CA ARG A 96 -5.05 -15.35 -10.18
C ARG A 96 -5.45 -15.88 -11.57
N PRO A 97 -6.51 -15.29 -12.21
CA PRO A 97 -7.06 -15.79 -13.47
C PRO A 97 -6.11 -15.69 -14.67
N SER A 98 -5.19 -14.73 -14.69
CA SER A 98 -4.26 -14.53 -15.80
C SER A 98 -2.86 -14.21 -15.29
N ARG A 99 -1.86 -14.85 -15.89
CA ARG A 99 -0.43 -14.60 -15.66
C ARG A 99 0.24 -13.82 -16.80
N HIS A 100 -0.54 -13.38 -17.78
CA HIS A 100 -0.01 -12.60 -18.89
C HIS A 100 0.68 -11.32 -18.37
N PRO A 101 1.91 -11.00 -18.80
CA PRO A 101 2.69 -9.87 -18.26
C PRO A 101 1.99 -8.52 -18.29
N GLY A 102 1.25 -8.23 -19.36
CA GLY A 102 0.48 -7.00 -19.53
C GLY A 102 -0.84 -6.96 -18.78
N SER A 103 -1.28 -8.06 -18.13
CA SER A 103 -2.53 -8.07 -17.37
C SER A 103 -2.41 -7.23 -16.10
N PRO A 104 -3.52 -6.58 -15.65
CA PRO A 104 -3.54 -5.89 -14.37
C PRO A 104 -3.16 -6.84 -13.24
N LEU A 105 -2.29 -6.42 -12.31
CA LEU A 105 -2.00 -7.23 -11.12
C LEU A 105 -3.28 -7.42 -10.29
N ILE A 106 -4.00 -6.35 -10.03
CA ILE A 106 -5.29 -6.36 -9.32
C ILE A 106 -6.40 -6.38 -10.37
N PHE A 107 -6.85 -7.58 -10.75
CA PHE A 107 -7.86 -7.74 -11.78
C PHE A 107 -9.24 -7.24 -11.35
N SER A 108 -10.06 -6.81 -12.33
CA SER A 108 -11.48 -6.48 -12.14
C SER A 108 -12.33 -7.39 -13.00
N GLN A 109 -13.51 -7.81 -12.50
CA GLN A 109 -14.47 -8.54 -13.33
C GLN A 109 -15.19 -7.65 -14.33
N ARG A 110 -15.32 -6.36 -14.02
CA ARG A 110 -16.05 -5.39 -14.84
C ARG A 110 -15.19 -4.79 -15.95
N SER A 111 -13.87 -4.92 -15.86
CA SER A 111 -12.95 -4.31 -16.83
C SER A 111 -11.70 -5.15 -17.04
N ARG A 112 -11.37 -5.45 -18.29
CA ARG A 112 -10.09 -6.09 -18.65
C ARG A 112 -8.87 -5.25 -18.31
N GLN A 113 -9.04 -3.92 -18.17
CA GLN A 113 -7.98 -2.99 -17.77
C GLN A 113 -7.68 -3.01 -16.27
N GLY A 114 -8.45 -3.78 -15.48
CA GLY A 114 -8.33 -3.80 -14.03
C GLY A 114 -9.20 -2.74 -13.35
N PHE A 115 -8.83 -2.38 -12.13
CA PHE A 115 -9.47 -1.28 -11.39
C PHE A 115 -8.97 0.08 -11.89
N SER A 116 -9.86 1.07 -11.86
CA SER A 116 -9.45 2.46 -11.80
C SER A 116 -9.09 2.85 -10.36
N ALA A 117 -8.37 3.97 -10.18
CA ALA A 117 -8.08 4.50 -8.85
C ALA A 117 -9.36 4.74 -8.03
N LEU A 118 -10.43 5.23 -8.68
CA LEU A 118 -11.72 5.47 -8.05
C LEU A 118 -12.38 4.17 -7.59
N THR A 119 -12.50 3.18 -8.48
CA THR A 119 -13.18 1.92 -8.16
C THR A 119 -12.42 1.10 -7.10
N LEU A 120 -11.08 1.13 -7.10
CA LEU A 120 -10.30 0.49 -6.04
C LEU A 120 -10.42 1.26 -4.71
N SER A 121 -10.53 2.59 -4.76
CA SER A 121 -10.80 3.41 -3.57
C SER A 121 -12.17 3.09 -2.96
N MET A 122 -13.19 2.88 -3.79
CA MET A 122 -14.52 2.48 -3.33
C MET A 122 -14.50 1.10 -2.67
N LEU A 123 -13.79 0.13 -3.26
CA LEU A 123 -13.60 -1.19 -2.64
C LEU A 123 -12.93 -1.10 -1.27
N PHE A 124 -11.89 -0.28 -1.12
CA PHE A 124 -11.24 -0.08 0.19
C PHE A 124 -12.20 0.54 1.20
N LYS A 125 -12.99 1.54 0.77
CA LYS A 125 -13.98 2.18 1.62
C LYS A 125 -15.03 1.18 2.11
N GLU A 126 -15.57 0.36 1.22
CA GLU A 126 -16.52 -0.71 1.54
C GLU A 126 -15.94 -1.69 2.58
N ILE A 127 -14.70 -2.16 2.37
CA ILE A 127 -14.01 -3.06 3.32
C ILE A 127 -13.84 -2.39 4.70
N TYR A 128 -13.48 -1.10 4.74
CA TYR A 128 -13.36 -0.36 6.00
C TYR A 128 -14.71 -0.18 6.69
N GLU A 129 -15.77 0.12 5.95
CA GLU A 129 -17.12 0.28 6.49
C GLU A 129 -17.63 -1.03 7.12
N ILE A 130 -17.45 -2.18 6.42
CA ILE A 130 -17.79 -3.51 6.96
C ILE A 130 -16.95 -3.82 8.21
N ALA A 131 -15.68 -3.40 8.25
CA ALA A 131 -14.82 -3.54 9.43
C ALA A 131 -15.19 -2.57 10.58
N GLY A 132 -16.20 -1.71 10.42
CA GLY A 132 -16.60 -0.72 11.39
C GLY A 132 -15.59 0.44 11.53
N ILE A 133 -14.86 0.77 10.46
CA ILE A 133 -13.81 1.80 10.46
C ILE A 133 -14.21 2.92 9.52
N ARG A 134 -14.48 4.11 10.04
CA ARG A 134 -14.79 5.31 9.24
C ARG A 134 -13.50 5.98 8.79
N THR A 135 -13.07 5.66 7.56
CA THR A 135 -11.83 6.22 7.01
C THR A 135 -11.81 6.20 5.48
N SER A 136 -10.69 6.62 4.88
CA SER A 136 -10.51 6.65 3.44
C SER A 136 -9.45 5.63 2.98
N SER A 137 -9.38 5.40 1.67
CA SER A 137 -8.37 4.54 1.05
C SER A 137 -6.91 4.98 1.30
N HIS A 138 -6.70 6.20 1.79
CA HIS A 138 -5.37 6.70 2.17
C HIS A 138 -4.87 6.19 3.53
N SER A 139 -5.73 5.58 4.35
CA SER A 139 -5.37 5.14 5.71
C SER A 139 -4.25 4.11 5.76
N GLY A 140 -4.22 3.15 4.84
CA GLY A 140 -3.13 2.19 4.78
C GLY A 140 -1.78 2.87 4.58
N ARG A 141 -1.70 3.76 3.60
CA ARG A 141 -0.50 4.53 3.31
C ARG A 141 -0.10 5.47 4.46
N ARG A 142 -1.07 6.13 5.11
CA ARG A 142 -0.81 6.95 6.30
C ARG A 142 -0.24 6.11 7.43
N THR A 143 -0.87 4.97 7.71
CA THR A 143 -0.40 4.01 8.73
C THR A 143 1.04 3.55 8.48
N PHE A 144 1.41 3.29 7.22
CA PHE A 144 2.78 2.96 6.85
C PHE A 144 3.77 4.04 7.27
N ALA A 145 3.51 5.31 6.91
CA ALA A 145 4.40 6.43 7.25
C ALA A 145 4.49 6.66 8.77
N THR A 146 3.35 6.69 9.46
CA THR A 146 3.29 6.91 10.91
C THR A 146 4.01 5.79 11.68
N ARG A 147 3.88 4.53 11.24
CA ARG A 147 4.60 3.40 11.87
C ARG A 147 6.10 3.46 11.68
N LEU A 148 6.57 3.93 10.52
CA LEU A 148 8.01 4.14 10.29
C LEU A 148 8.54 5.26 11.20
N ASN A 149 7.78 6.37 11.31
CA ASN A 149 8.13 7.46 12.21
C ASN A 149 8.21 7.01 13.68
N ALA A 150 7.20 6.27 14.15
CA ALA A 150 7.17 5.71 15.51
C ALA A 150 8.33 4.73 15.80
N LYS A 151 8.97 4.18 14.76
CA LYS A 151 10.18 3.36 14.87
C LYS A 151 11.48 4.16 14.75
N GLY A 152 11.42 5.49 14.80
CA GLY A 152 12.58 6.35 14.69
C GLY A 152 13.20 6.48 13.29
N ILE A 153 12.49 6.03 12.24
CA ILE A 153 13.00 6.16 10.87
C ILE A 153 12.95 7.63 10.44
N GLY A 154 14.10 8.17 10.08
CA GLY A 154 14.24 9.59 9.72
C GLY A 154 13.32 10.01 8.56
N MET A 155 12.76 11.22 8.67
CA MET A 155 11.76 11.80 7.76
C MET A 155 12.19 11.74 6.28
N LYS A 156 13.47 11.93 5.99
CA LYS A 156 14.01 11.84 4.61
C LYS A 156 13.88 10.44 4.01
N THR A 157 14.10 9.41 4.81
CA THR A 157 13.92 8.01 4.41
C THR A 157 12.43 7.73 4.16
N ILE A 158 11.55 8.18 5.05
CA ILE A 158 10.09 8.05 4.88
C ILE A 158 9.64 8.78 3.61
N GLN A 159 10.12 10.00 3.37
CA GLN A 159 9.83 10.76 2.16
C GLN A 159 10.17 9.96 0.89
N ARG A 160 11.37 9.35 0.84
CA ARG A 160 11.80 8.52 -0.31
C ARG A 160 10.93 7.28 -0.49
N LEU A 161 10.64 6.54 0.58
CA LEU A 161 9.77 5.36 0.56
C LEU A 161 8.36 5.71 0.10
N MET A 162 7.83 6.85 0.55
CA MET A 162 6.52 7.36 0.16
C MET A 162 6.49 7.94 -1.27
N GLY A 163 7.63 8.32 -1.84
CA GLY A 163 7.70 9.05 -3.10
C GLY A 163 7.00 10.40 -3.02
N HIS A 164 7.22 11.16 -1.92
CA HIS A 164 6.75 12.52 -1.78
C HIS A 164 7.76 13.48 -2.39
N GLN A 165 7.31 14.39 -3.27
CA GLN A 165 8.17 15.40 -3.87
C GLN A 165 8.64 16.43 -2.82
N HIS A 166 7.74 16.83 -1.93
CA HIS A 166 8.00 17.81 -0.88
C HIS A 166 8.03 17.14 0.49
N ILE A 167 9.01 17.50 1.31
CA ILE A 167 9.16 16.95 2.67
C ILE A 167 8.00 17.36 3.58
N SER A 168 7.40 18.54 3.34
CA SER A 168 6.20 19.00 4.05
C SER A 168 5.03 18.02 3.95
N THR A 169 4.89 17.31 2.82
CA THR A 169 3.87 16.25 2.68
C THR A 169 4.15 15.08 3.62
N THR A 170 5.42 14.78 3.90
CA THR A 170 5.81 13.71 4.82
C THR A 170 5.63 14.15 6.26
N ALA A 171 5.93 15.41 6.57
CA ALA A 171 5.78 15.99 7.91
C ALA A 171 4.36 15.82 8.47
N LEU A 172 3.32 15.84 7.61
CA LEU A 172 1.93 15.59 8.00
C LEU A 172 1.69 14.20 8.64
N TYR A 173 2.64 13.26 8.51
CA TYR A 173 2.56 11.90 9.04
C TYR A 173 3.58 11.63 10.14
N CYS A 174 4.47 12.59 10.41
CA CYS A 174 5.61 12.44 11.32
C CYS A 174 5.39 13.35 12.54
N GLU A 175 4.37 13.04 13.35
CA GLU A 175 4.23 13.66 14.67
C GLU A 175 5.36 13.16 15.57
N VAL A 176 5.98 14.08 16.29
CA VAL A 176 7.03 13.78 17.28
C VAL A 176 6.33 13.60 18.62
N SER A 177 6.41 12.40 19.21
CA SER A 177 5.94 12.16 20.59
C SER A 177 7.02 12.48 21.60
N ASP A 178 6.62 12.80 22.84
CA ASP A 178 7.56 13.03 23.93
C ASP A 178 8.47 11.81 24.19
N ASP A 179 7.95 10.59 24.00
CA ASP A 179 8.72 9.35 24.10
C ASP A 179 9.82 9.27 23.04
N LEU A 180 9.54 9.71 21.81
CA LEU A 180 10.56 9.79 20.76
C LEU A 180 11.65 10.80 21.10
N LEU A 181 11.28 11.94 21.70
CA LEU A 181 12.26 12.93 22.16
C LEU A 181 13.16 12.38 23.27
N ARG A 182 12.56 11.75 24.29
CA ARG A 182 13.29 11.14 25.41
C ARG A 182 14.25 10.06 24.91
N ASN A 183 13.74 9.12 24.09
CA ASN A 183 14.58 8.06 23.54
C ASN A 183 15.71 8.57 22.65
N ALA A 184 15.49 9.65 21.90
CA ALA A 184 16.53 10.23 21.06
C ALA A 184 17.69 10.84 21.87
N VAL A 185 17.40 11.46 23.02
CA VAL A 185 18.44 12.04 23.90
C VAL A 185 19.25 10.95 24.56
N GLU A 186 18.68 9.79 24.88
CA GLU A 186 19.39 8.65 25.49
C GLU A 186 20.38 7.96 24.52
N LEU A 187 20.33 8.29 23.21
CA LEU A 187 21.22 7.71 22.20
C LEU A 187 22.55 8.47 22.03
N VAL A 188 22.74 9.62 22.70
CA VAL A 188 23.93 10.49 22.61
C VAL A 188 24.67 10.49 23.93
#